data_bffe3865e9519b1a9d92b96763d7b507
#
_entry.id   bffe3865e9519b1a9d92b96763d7b507
#
_cell.length_a   1.000
_cell.length_b   1.000
_cell.length_c   1.000
_cell.angle_alpha   90.00
_cell.angle_beta   90.00
_cell.angle_gamma   90.00
#
_symmetry.space_group_name_H-M   'P 1'
#
loop_
_entity.id
_entity.type
_entity.pdbx_description
1 polymer ?
#
loop_
_entity_poly.entity_id
_entity_poly.type
_entity_poly.pdbx_seq_one_letter_code
_entity_poly.pdbx_strand_id
1 'polypeptide(L)'
;VRLLIIGGGIAGAAAAYFAAQAGHRVTLLDAGAGRSSDVPAALLNPVRGQSGKVEPQALAGLRCTWALIAELQAAGQRIPHGQTGVLRPVPDEKTQRKWAAALPAELPHIWREPAGLPPGWQSVLELPEGGWVSGAAFVRALKQASGARLVRGKAARIWASGVALESGEVLEAERVIFCGGSLGAKFSHQNGGEHGSHFEGATHRAGSLLLLSQAPQQPLSFGAYLSPAAVGGVLGATFETPAASHAAALAGGLPLNSLAWVLQKGAALRDLSGVQVTGRWTGVRLSPLRSEPDAAGVYHLSGLGSKGFLLGPLLARELVRELSS
;
A
#
# COMPACT_ATOMS: atom_id res chain seq x y z
N VAL A 1 13.09 23.99 6.43
CA VAL A 1 12.45 24.14 5.10
C VAL A 1 10.95 23.96 5.25
N ARG A 2 10.15 24.73 4.51
CA ARG A 2 8.70 24.55 4.41
C ARG A 2 8.40 23.54 3.31
N LEU A 3 7.83 22.40 3.69
CA LEU A 3 7.46 21.34 2.77
C LEU A 3 5.94 21.28 2.60
N LEU A 4 5.50 21.19 1.36
CA LEU A 4 4.12 20.90 0.99
C LEU A 4 4.04 19.47 0.43
N ILE A 5 3.25 18.63 1.09
CA ILE A 5 3.02 17.25 0.66
C ILE A 5 1.59 17.15 0.15
N ILE A 6 1.41 16.66 -1.06
CA ILE A 6 0.12 16.55 -1.74
C ILE A 6 -0.32 15.09 -1.82
N GLY A 7 -1.35 14.72 -1.11
CA GLY A 7 -1.89 13.37 -1.01
C GLY A 7 -1.67 12.73 0.35
N GLY A 8 -2.74 12.48 1.07
CA GLY A 8 -2.74 11.97 2.45
C GLY A 8 -2.85 10.44 2.56
N GLY A 9 -2.41 9.67 1.56
CA GLY A 9 -2.25 8.22 1.64
C GLY A 9 -0.99 7.81 2.40
N ILE A 10 -0.61 6.51 2.36
CA ILE A 10 0.54 5.99 3.11
C ILE A 10 1.86 6.69 2.73
N ALA A 11 2.08 6.98 1.45
CA ALA A 11 3.28 7.67 1.00
C ALA A 11 3.39 9.08 1.59
N GLY A 12 2.34 9.90 1.43
CA GLY A 12 2.36 11.28 1.92
C GLY A 12 2.29 11.37 3.44
N ALA A 13 1.56 10.48 4.12
CA ALA A 13 1.53 10.44 5.58
C ALA A 13 2.90 10.06 6.18
N ALA A 14 3.60 9.08 5.58
CA ALA A 14 4.95 8.70 5.98
C ALA A 14 5.96 9.82 5.67
N ALA A 15 5.87 10.46 4.48
CA ALA A 15 6.71 11.59 4.14
C ALA A 15 6.50 12.77 5.11
N ALA A 16 5.25 13.06 5.50
CA ALA A 16 4.95 14.10 6.48
C ALA A 16 5.55 13.79 7.85
N TYR A 17 5.46 12.54 8.28
CA TYR A 17 6.03 12.10 9.54
C TYR A 17 7.55 12.26 9.55
N PHE A 18 8.26 11.69 8.57
CA PHE A 18 9.72 11.78 8.52
C PHE A 18 10.22 13.20 8.29
N ALA A 19 9.52 14.02 7.50
CA ALA A 19 9.86 15.41 7.30
C ALA A 19 9.75 16.24 8.60
N ALA A 20 8.69 16.00 9.39
CA ALA A 20 8.54 16.64 10.68
C ALA A 20 9.65 16.21 11.67
N GLN A 21 10.01 14.91 11.69
CA GLN A 21 11.11 14.39 12.50
C GLN A 21 12.47 15.00 12.08
N ALA A 22 12.64 15.34 10.80
CA ALA A 22 13.81 16.05 10.30
C ALA A 22 13.78 17.58 10.56
N GLY A 23 12.78 18.10 11.30
CA GLY A 23 12.65 19.49 11.68
C GLY A 23 12.07 20.41 10.58
N HIS A 24 11.46 19.86 9.53
CA HIS A 24 10.78 20.66 8.51
C HIS A 24 9.39 21.13 8.98
N ARG A 25 8.97 22.28 8.48
CA ARG A 25 7.58 22.74 8.61
C ARG A 25 6.73 22.11 7.52
N VAL A 26 5.83 21.20 7.89
CA VAL A 26 5.07 20.41 6.94
C VAL A 26 3.63 20.89 6.83
N THR A 27 3.16 21.09 5.60
CA THR A 27 1.75 21.20 5.25
C THR A 27 1.38 19.95 4.43
N LEU A 28 0.36 19.22 4.87
CA LEU A 28 -0.18 18.05 4.17
C LEU A 28 -1.55 18.37 3.57
N LEU A 29 -1.62 18.46 2.26
CA LEU A 29 -2.87 18.63 1.50
C LEU A 29 -3.48 17.25 1.21
N ASP A 30 -4.73 17.04 1.62
CA ASP A 30 -5.43 15.77 1.41
C ASP A 30 -6.86 16.01 0.91
N ALA A 31 -7.21 15.43 -0.21
CA ALA A 31 -8.57 15.48 -0.76
C ALA A 31 -9.61 14.73 0.10
N GLY A 32 -9.16 13.86 1.00
CA GLY A 32 -10.03 13.09 1.90
C GLY A 32 -10.79 11.95 1.23
N ALA A 33 -10.48 11.60 -0.01
CA ALA A 33 -11.20 10.58 -0.78
C ALA A 33 -10.25 9.75 -1.65
N GLY A 34 -10.74 8.62 -2.15
CA GLY A 34 -10.06 7.80 -3.17
C GLY A 34 -8.78 7.10 -2.72
N ARG A 35 -8.56 6.93 -1.43
CA ARG A 35 -7.30 6.38 -0.90
C ARG A 35 -7.31 4.87 -0.87
N SER A 36 -6.44 4.23 -1.66
CA SER A 36 -6.15 2.79 -1.54
C SER A 36 -5.53 2.45 -0.17
N SER A 37 -5.00 3.46 0.53
CA SER A 37 -4.40 3.32 1.85
C SER A 37 -5.42 3.20 2.98
N ASP A 38 -6.72 3.35 2.71
CA ASP A 38 -7.77 3.06 3.69
C ASP A 38 -8.13 1.57 3.75
N VAL A 39 -7.30 0.71 3.17
CA VAL A 39 -7.48 -0.73 3.16
C VAL A 39 -7.67 -1.29 4.59
N PRO A 40 -8.70 -2.13 4.83
CA PRO A 40 -9.00 -2.67 6.15
C PRO A 40 -7.86 -3.51 6.76
N ALA A 41 -7.17 -4.28 5.92
CA ALA A 41 -5.97 -5.02 6.27
C ALA A 41 -5.00 -5.04 5.09
N ALA A 42 -3.90 -4.33 5.21
CA ALA A 42 -2.78 -4.41 4.28
C ALA A 42 -1.89 -5.60 4.67
N LEU A 43 -1.66 -6.49 3.72
CA LEU A 43 -0.74 -7.61 3.93
C LEU A 43 0.71 -7.12 3.80
N LEU A 44 1.50 -7.33 4.85
CA LEU A 44 2.94 -7.08 4.89
C LEU A 44 3.68 -8.38 4.57
N ASN A 45 3.96 -8.58 3.28
CA ASN A 45 4.53 -9.80 2.75
C ASN A 45 5.61 -9.47 1.73
N PRO A 46 6.90 -9.76 2.02
CA PRO A 46 8.00 -9.46 1.12
C PRO A 46 8.04 -10.32 -0.15
N VAL A 47 7.39 -11.49 -0.12
CA VAL A 47 7.37 -12.43 -1.26
C VAL A 47 6.12 -12.21 -2.11
N ARG A 48 6.29 -11.90 -3.39
CA ARG A 48 5.19 -11.49 -4.28
C ARG A 48 4.38 -12.65 -4.84
N GLY A 49 3.07 -12.50 -4.75
CA GLY A 49 2.07 -13.25 -5.49
C GLY A 49 2.38 -14.74 -5.66
N GLN A 50 2.02 -15.32 -6.79
CA GLN A 50 2.34 -16.71 -7.14
C GLN A 50 3.73 -16.87 -7.77
N SER A 51 4.41 -15.75 -8.10
CA SER A 51 5.74 -15.80 -8.71
C SER A 51 6.86 -16.14 -7.73
N GLY A 52 6.66 -15.88 -6.43
CA GLY A 52 7.69 -16.03 -5.41
C GLY A 52 8.80 -14.96 -5.46
N LYS A 53 8.67 -13.94 -6.32
CA LYS A 53 9.66 -12.86 -6.42
C LYS A 53 9.72 -12.04 -5.13
N VAL A 54 10.92 -11.62 -4.78
CA VAL A 54 11.20 -10.68 -3.68
C VAL A 54 11.78 -9.41 -4.28
N GLU A 55 11.21 -8.26 -3.92
CA GLU A 55 11.76 -6.97 -4.35
C GLU A 55 13.05 -6.69 -3.58
N PRO A 56 14.04 -6.02 -4.18
CA PRO A 56 15.32 -5.76 -3.52
C PRO A 56 15.23 -5.09 -2.16
N GLN A 57 14.29 -4.15 -2.00
CA GLN A 57 14.08 -3.41 -0.74
C GLN A 57 12.97 -4.00 0.14
N ALA A 58 12.39 -5.16 -0.19
CA ALA A 58 11.21 -5.68 0.49
C ALA A 58 11.44 -5.95 1.98
N LEU A 59 12.57 -6.55 2.34
CA LEU A 59 12.91 -6.82 3.74
C LEU A 59 13.20 -5.53 4.52
N ALA A 60 13.97 -4.62 3.94
CA ALA A 60 14.23 -3.31 4.55
C ALA A 60 12.93 -2.50 4.72
N GLY A 61 12.04 -2.53 3.73
CA GLY A 61 10.73 -1.88 3.80
C GLY A 61 9.83 -2.49 4.86
N LEU A 62 9.78 -3.83 4.95
CA LEU A 62 9.03 -4.56 5.98
C LEU A 62 9.49 -4.15 7.39
N ARG A 63 10.79 -4.18 7.65
CA ARG A 63 11.38 -3.81 8.94
C ARG A 63 11.18 -2.33 9.27
N CYS A 64 11.31 -1.44 8.27
CA CYS A 64 11.00 -0.02 8.44
C CYS A 64 9.54 0.21 8.86
N THR A 65 8.61 -0.51 8.23
CA THR A 65 7.18 -0.40 8.56
C THR A 65 6.88 -0.90 9.97
N TRP A 66 7.43 -2.04 10.39
CA TRP A 66 7.25 -2.55 11.74
C TRP A 66 7.86 -1.64 12.81
N ALA A 67 9.07 -1.14 12.59
CA ALA A 67 9.71 -0.20 13.49
C ALA A 67 8.87 1.07 13.67
N LEU A 68 8.31 1.59 12.60
CA LEU A 68 7.45 2.78 12.62
C LEU A 68 6.11 2.53 13.33
N ILE A 69 5.51 1.35 13.16
CA ILE A 69 4.30 0.97 13.91
C ILE A 69 4.61 0.89 15.41
N ALA A 70 5.72 0.25 15.79
CA ALA A 70 6.13 0.13 17.19
C ALA A 70 6.40 1.51 17.82
N GLU A 71 7.08 2.40 17.13
CA GLU A 71 7.35 3.78 17.56
C GLU A 71 6.05 4.57 17.80
N LEU A 72 5.12 4.51 16.84
CA LEU A 72 3.84 5.19 16.95
C LEU A 72 2.99 4.65 18.09
N GLN A 73 3.01 3.34 18.33
CA GLN A 73 2.31 2.72 19.45
C GLN A 73 2.93 3.11 20.79
N ALA A 74 4.26 3.17 20.89
CA ALA A 74 4.95 3.68 22.08
C ALA A 74 4.57 5.13 22.39
N ALA A 75 4.25 5.92 21.34
CA ALA A 75 3.71 7.27 21.43
C ALA A 75 2.19 7.33 21.68
N GLY A 76 1.54 6.21 22.01
CA GLY A 76 0.12 6.13 22.36
C GLY A 76 -0.85 6.01 21.18
N GLN A 77 -0.38 5.83 19.96
CA GLN A 77 -1.26 5.64 18.80
C GLN A 77 -1.86 4.22 18.78
N ARG A 78 -3.14 4.11 18.45
CA ARG A 78 -3.82 2.82 18.29
C ARG A 78 -3.81 2.37 16.83
N ILE A 79 -3.03 1.34 16.55
CA ILE A 79 -2.88 0.78 15.19
C ILE A 79 -3.18 -0.72 15.25
N PRO A 80 -4.39 -1.18 14.85
CA PRO A 80 -4.66 -2.61 14.73
C PRO A 80 -3.69 -3.23 13.71
N HIS A 81 -2.94 -4.24 14.13
CA HIS A 81 -1.96 -4.96 13.32
C HIS A 81 -1.65 -6.32 13.96
N GLY A 82 -0.94 -7.16 13.22
CA GLY A 82 -0.38 -8.42 13.73
C GLY A 82 0.89 -8.77 12.98
N GLN A 83 2.03 -8.77 13.68
CA GLN A 83 3.28 -9.36 13.21
C GLN A 83 3.29 -10.85 13.57
N THR A 84 2.35 -11.60 13.00
CA THR A 84 2.07 -13.00 13.30
C THR A 84 2.70 -13.97 12.32
N GLY A 85 3.49 -13.47 11.39
CA GLY A 85 3.96 -14.21 10.22
C GLY A 85 2.91 -14.21 9.10
N VAL A 86 3.33 -14.69 7.92
CA VAL A 86 2.46 -14.96 6.77
C VAL A 86 2.72 -16.38 6.30
N LEU A 87 1.67 -17.18 6.19
CA LEU A 87 1.73 -18.51 5.59
C LEU A 87 1.45 -18.44 4.09
N ARG A 88 2.32 -19.05 3.32
CA ARG A 88 2.21 -19.12 1.87
C ARG A 88 2.17 -20.57 1.43
N PRO A 89 0.98 -21.17 1.26
CA PRO A 89 0.84 -22.52 0.73
C PRO A 89 1.44 -22.63 -0.67
N VAL A 90 2.09 -23.74 -0.95
CA VAL A 90 2.79 -24.03 -2.20
C VAL A 90 2.20 -25.27 -2.84
N PRO A 91 1.72 -25.21 -4.10
CA PRO A 91 0.90 -26.27 -4.69
C PRO A 91 1.70 -27.52 -5.09
N ASP A 92 2.98 -27.38 -5.43
CA ASP A 92 3.79 -28.44 -5.99
C ASP A 92 5.30 -28.24 -5.73
N GLU A 93 6.05 -29.31 -5.87
CA GLU A 93 7.50 -29.34 -5.65
C GLU A 93 8.28 -28.40 -6.61
N LYS A 94 7.80 -28.25 -7.85
CA LYS A 94 8.40 -27.35 -8.84
C LYS A 94 8.33 -25.90 -8.36
N THR A 95 7.17 -25.48 -7.87
CA THR A 95 6.96 -24.16 -7.31
C THR A 95 7.79 -23.96 -6.05
N GLN A 96 7.87 -24.97 -5.17
CA GLN A 96 8.69 -24.94 -3.97
C GLN A 96 10.17 -24.72 -4.31
N ARG A 97 10.73 -25.51 -5.23
CA ARG A 97 12.13 -25.36 -5.70
C ARG A 97 12.39 -23.99 -6.31
N LYS A 98 11.46 -23.50 -7.14
CA LYS A 98 11.54 -22.17 -7.75
C LYS A 98 11.58 -21.06 -6.69
N TRP A 99 10.71 -21.14 -5.70
CA TRP A 99 10.65 -20.13 -4.63
C TRP A 99 11.90 -20.22 -3.75
N ALA A 100 12.30 -21.42 -3.34
CA ALA A 100 13.51 -21.62 -2.52
C ALA A 100 14.77 -21.02 -3.19
N ALA A 101 14.89 -21.16 -4.51
CA ALA A 101 16.01 -20.58 -5.27
C ALA A 101 15.92 -19.05 -5.42
N ALA A 102 14.73 -18.46 -5.26
CA ALA A 102 14.51 -17.01 -5.42
C ALA A 102 14.53 -16.23 -4.09
N LEU A 103 14.48 -16.92 -2.95
CA LEU A 103 14.48 -16.26 -1.64
C LEU A 103 15.90 -15.76 -1.31
N PRO A 104 16.05 -14.46 -0.95
CA PRO A 104 17.31 -13.95 -0.43
C PRO A 104 17.72 -14.66 0.87
N ALA A 105 19.00 -14.91 1.04
CA ALA A 105 19.51 -15.61 2.22
C ALA A 105 19.22 -14.87 3.55
N GLU A 106 19.16 -13.54 3.49
CA GLU A 106 18.85 -12.68 4.64
C GLU A 106 17.37 -12.62 4.99
N LEU A 107 16.47 -13.16 4.15
CA LEU A 107 15.03 -13.18 4.42
C LEU A 107 14.70 -14.36 5.35
N PRO A 108 14.29 -14.11 6.61
CA PRO A 108 13.87 -15.17 7.51
C PRO A 108 12.67 -15.92 6.96
N HIS A 109 12.79 -17.22 6.81
CA HIS A 109 11.73 -18.08 6.31
C HIS A 109 11.84 -19.51 6.84
N ILE A 110 10.71 -20.20 6.89
CA ILE A 110 10.62 -21.58 7.36
C ILE A 110 9.75 -22.38 6.37
N TRP A 111 10.22 -23.52 5.92
CA TRP A 111 9.41 -24.49 5.18
C TRP A 111 8.73 -25.44 6.15
N ARG A 112 7.41 -25.62 5.98
CA ARG A 112 6.57 -26.47 6.83
C ARG A 112 5.72 -27.42 5.99
N GLU A 113 5.26 -28.49 6.63
CA GLU A 113 4.17 -29.32 6.13
C GLU A 113 2.86 -28.50 6.09
N PRO A 114 1.95 -28.80 5.15
CA PRO A 114 0.69 -28.05 4.98
C PRO A 114 -0.40 -28.44 5.99
N ALA A 115 -0.03 -28.59 7.26
CA ALA A 115 -0.95 -28.97 8.33
C ALA A 115 -2.02 -27.89 8.56
N GLY A 116 -3.28 -28.34 8.72
CA GLY A 116 -4.42 -27.45 8.98
C GLY A 116 -4.92 -26.67 7.76
N LEU A 117 -4.38 -26.92 6.58
CA LEU A 117 -4.88 -26.37 5.31
C LEU A 117 -5.78 -27.38 4.59
N PRO A 118 -6.70 -26.92 3.73
CA PRO A 118 -7.40 -27.81 2.79
C PRO A 118 -6.41 -28.61 1.95
N PRO A 119 -6.79 -29.79 1.43
CA PRO A 119 -5.92 -30.64 0.63
C PRO A 119 -5.49 -29.95 -0.68
N GLY A 120 -4.37 -30.40 -1.24
CA GLY A 120 -3.84 -29.91 -2.52
C GLY A 120 -2.61 -29.02 -2.40
N TRP A 121 -2.02 -28.90 -1.21
CA TRP A 121 -0.77 -28.18 -0.98
C TRP A 121 0.38 -29.16 -0.72
N GLN A 122 1.53 -28.88 -1.33
CA GLN A 122 2.79 -29.64 -1.15
C GLN A 122 3.51 -29.26 0.14
N SER A 123 3.54 -27.96 0.43
CA SER A 123 4.25 -27.41 1.58
C SER A 123 3.74 -26.00 1.89
N VAL A 124 4.27 -25.39 2.94
CA VAL A 124 4.01 -24.00 3.31
C VAL A 124 5.32 -23.28 3.52
N LEU A 125 5.48 -22.14 2.87
CA LEU A 125 6.51 -21.16 3.20
C LEU A 125 5.95 -20.21 4.27
N GLU A 126 6.49 -20.26 5.47
CA GLU A 126 6.23 -19.28 6.52
C GLU A 126 7.24 -18.15 6.45
N LEU A 127 6.76 -16.92 6.54
CA LEU A 127 7.54 -15.68 6.61
C LEU A 127 7.31 -15.05 7.99
N PRO A 128 8.15 -15.36 9.00
CA PRO A 128 7.89 -15.00 10.40
C PRO A 128 7.79 -13.48 10.64
N GLU A 129 8.55 -12.67 9.89
CA GLU A 129 8.51 -11.21 10.00
C GLU A 129 7.31 -10.59 9.27
N GLY A 130 6.55 -11.37 8.49
CA GLY A 130 5.35 -10.90 7.80
C GLY A 130 4.18 -10.66 8.75
N GLY A 131 3.08 -10.13 8.19
CA GLY A 131 1.87 -9.88 8.95
C GLY A 131 0.89 -8.98 8.25
N TRP A 132 0.12 -8.23 9.02
CA TRP A 132 -0.91 -7.33 8.49
C TRP A 132 -1.01 -6.05 9.33
N VAL A 133 -1.56 -4.99 8.74
CA VAL A 133 -1.84 -3.73 9.43
C VAL A 133 -3.13 -3.10 8.88
N SER A 134 -3.92 -2.49 9.77
CA SER A 134 -5.04 -1.63 9.36
C SER A 134 -4.50 -0.38 8.67
N GLY A 135 -4.70 -0.27 7.36
CA GLY A 135 -4.17 0.82 6.57
C GLY A 135 -4.68 2.19 7.01
N ALA A 136 -6.00 2.31 7.19
CA ALA A 136 -6.62 3.56 7.64
C ALA A 136 -6.11 4.02 9.00
N ALA A 137 -5.95 3.09 9.96
CA ALA A 137 -5.46 3.41 11.30
C ALA A 137 -3.99 3.83 11.28
N PHE A 138 -3.15 3.13 10.52
CA PHE A 138 -1.74 3.46 10.39
C PHE A 138 -1.51 4.83 9.74
N VAL A 139 -2.19 5.11 8.63
CA VAL A 139 -2.14 6.41 7.96
C VAL A 139 -2.60 7.54 8.89
N ARG A 140 -3.67 7.33 9.65
CA ARG A 140 -4.15 8.30 10.64
C ARG A 140 -3.11 8.56 11.73
N ALA A 141 -2.49 7.51 12.27
CA ALA A 141 -1.45 7.62 13.29
C ALA A 141 -0.24 8.43 12.79
N LEU A 142 0.23 8.16 11.58
CA LEU A 142 1.31 8.92 10.93
C LEU A 142 0.97 10.41 10.81
N LYS A 143 -0.24 10.73 10.33
CA LYS A 143 -0.69 12.13 10.21
C LYS A 143 -0.75 12.83 11.57
N GLN A 144 -1.27 12.17 12.58
CA GLN A 144 -1.34 12.73 13.94
C GLN A 144 0.06 12.95 14.53
N ALA A 145 0.93 11.95 14.43
CA ALA A 145 2.28 12.03 14.97
C ALA A 145 3.19 13.01 14.21
N SER A 146 2.91 13.30 12.94
CA SER A 146 3.67 14.29 12.16
C SER A 146 3.54 15.71 12.68
N GLY A 147 2.45 16.06 13.37
CA GLY A 147 2.15 17.44 13.73
C GLY A 147 2.00 18.39 12.52
N ALA A 148 1.89 17.86 11.31
CA ALA A 148 1.76 18.66 10.09
C ALA A 148 0.47 19.48 10.08
N ARG A 149 0.51 20.68 9.48
CA ARG A 149 -0.71 21.42 9.16
C ARG A 149 -1.52 20.63 8.12
N LEU A 150 -2.66 20.08 8.51
CA LEU A 150 -3.54 19.37 7.60
C LEU A 150 -4.45 20.36 6.89
N VAL A 151 -4.42 20.35 5.56
CA VAL A 151 -5.34 21.13 4.70
C VAL A 151 -6.19 20.14 3.92
N ARG A 152 -7.52 20.32 4.02
CA ARG A 152 -8.45 19.53 3.23
C ARG A 152 -8.79 20.27 1.94
N GLY A 153 -8.50 19.64 0.81
CA GLY A 153 -8.78 20.26 -0.48
C GLY A 153 -8.26 19.41 -1.64
N LYS A 154 -8.65 19.78 -2.84
CA LYS A 154 -8.19 19.19 -4.08
C LYS A 154 -7.28 20.16 -4.80
N ALA A 155 -6.13 19.65 -5.25
CA ALA A 155 -5.23 20.41 -6.12
C ALA A 155 -5.89 20.65 -7.48
N ALA A 156 -5.77 21.88 -8.00
CA ALA A 156 -6.12 22.26 -9.36
C ALA A 156 -4.89 22.44 -10.24
N ARG A 157 -3.79 22.97 -9.67
CA ARG A 157 -2.49 23.16 -10.34
C ARG A 157 -1.36 22.98 -9.33
N ILE A 158 -0.25 22.36 -9.76
CA ILE A 158 0.92 22.07 -8.91
C ILE A 158 2.17 22.59 -9.59
N TRP A 159 3.11 23.17 -8.81
CA TRP A 159 4.45 23.60 -9.24
C TRP A 159 5.47 23.38 -8.13
N ALA A 160 6.75 23.56 -8.41
CA ALA A 160 7.85 23.22 -7.48
C ALA A 160 7.78 23.91 -6.11
N SER A 161 7.12 25.07 -6.04
CA SER A 161 7.03 25.88 -4.81
C SER A 161 5.59 26.08 -4.33
N GLY A 162 4.60 25.29 -4.80
CA GLY A 162 3.23 25.46 -4.32
C GLY A 162 2.17 24.67 -5.06
N VAL A 163 0.93 24.94 -4.67
CA VAL A 163 -0.29 24.36 -5.25
C VAL A 163 -1.42 25.39 -5.23
N ALA A 164 -2.20 25.46 -6.30
CA ALA A 164 -3.52 26.09 -6.30
C ALA A 164 -4.58 25.02 -6.09
N LEU A 165 -5.53 25.28 -5.21
CA LEU A 165 -6.66 24.40 -4.93
C LEU A 165 -7.83 24.68 -5.88
N GLU A 166 -8.75 23.72 -6.01
CA GLU A 166 -10.02 23.92 -6.73
C GLU A 166 -10.87 25.05 -6.11
N SER A 167 -10.65 25.39 -4.83
CA SER A 167 -11.29 26.52 -4.13
C SER A 167 -10.73 27.89 -4.51
N GLY A 168 -9.62 27.95 -5.23
CA GLY A 168 -8.87 29.18 -5.52
C GLY A 168 -7.80 29.53 -4.47
N GLU A 169 -7.77 28.87 -3.33
CA GLU A 169 -6.69 29.04 -2.33
C GLU A 169 -5.34 28.59 -2.92
N VAL A 170 -4.26 29.32 -2.58
CA VAL A 170 -2.90 28.99 -2.95
C VAL A 170 -2.10 28.66 -1.69
N LEU A 171 -1.40 27.53 -1.72
CA LEU A 171 -0.46 27.12 -0.67
C LEU A 171 0.96 27.19 -1.23
N GLU A 172 1.83 27.96 -0.58
CA GLU A 172 3.23 28.13 -0.95
C GLU A 172 4.16 27.33 -0.03
N ALA A 173 5.24 26.81 -0.58
CA ALA A 173 6.28 26.07 0.11
C ALA A 173 7.64 26.28 -0.57
N GLU A 174 8.71 25.80 0.02
CA GLU A 174 10.05 25.81 -0.59
C GLU A 174 10.29 24.55 -1.44
N ARG A 175 9.61 23.47 -1.10
CA ARG A 175 9.62 22.20 -1.86
C ARG A 175 8.22 21.56 -1.85
N VAL A 176 7.89 20.86 -2.91
CA VAL A 176 6.64 20.12 -3.06
C VAL A 176 6.93 18.65 -3.27
N ILE A 177 6.27 17.79 -2.49
CA ILE A 177 6.28 16.33 -2.66
C ILE A 177 4.88 15.89 -3.10
N PHE A 178 4.79 15.28 -4.26
CA PHE A 178 3.54 14.78 -4.80
C PHE A 178 3.35 13.30 -4.49
N CYS A 179 2.34 12.99 -3.68
CA CYS A 179 1.94 11.65 -3.24
C CYS A 179 0.47 11.34 -3.60
N GLY A 180 -0.05 11.91 -4.68
CA GLY A 180 -1.48 11.92 -5.02
C GLY A 180 -2.08 10.55 -5.40
N GLY A 181 -1.26 9.53 -5.58
CA GLY A 181 -1.71 8.18 -5.93
C GLY A 181 -2.56 8.16 -7.20
N SER A 182 -3.49 7.19 -7.27
CA SER A 182 -4.35 7.01 -8.44
C SER A 182 -5.28 8.19 -8.71
N LEU A 183 -5.86 8.79 -7.67
CA LEU A 183 -6.74 9.96 -7.80
C LEU A 183 -6.00 11.18 -8.35
N GLY A 184 -4.75 11.36 -7.93
CA GLY A 184 -3.90 12.50 -8.32
C GLY A 184 -3.14 12.31 -9.63
N ALA A 185 -3.16 11.15 -10.24
CA ALA A 185 -2.36 10.86 -11.44
C ALA A 185 -2.61 11.82 -12.62
N LYS A 186 -3.83 12.39 -12.71
CA LYS A 186 -4.17 13.41 -13.72
C LYS A 186 -3.28 14.66 -13.69
N PHE A 187 -2.70 15.01 -12.54
CA PHE A 187 -1.89 16.22 -12.40
C PHE A 187 -0.49 16.07 -12.97
N SER A 188 -0.03 14.88 -13.18
CA SER A 188 1.25 14.61 -13.80
C SER A 188 1.30 14.99 -15.28
N HIS A 189 0.14 15.19 -15.90
CA HIS A 189 0.02 15.66 -17.28
C HIS A 189 -0.05 17.19 -17.43
N GLN A 190 -0.29 17.93 -16.34
CA GLN A 190 -0.59 19.37 -16.38
C GLN A 190 0.60 20.28 -16.09
N ASN A 191 1.75 19.74 -15.69
CA ASN A 191 2.95 20.56 -15.49
C ASN A 191 3.59 20.84 -16.85
N GLY A 192 2.91 21.66 -17.61
CA GLY A 192 3.15 22.44 -18.80
C GLY A 192 4.57 22.45 -19.42
N GLY A 193 5.05 21.33 -19.88
CA GLY A 193 6.17 21.24 -20.77
C GLY A 193 5.80 20.34 -21.94
N GLU A 194 6.16 20.73 -23.15
CA GLU A 194 5.99 19.98 -24.39
C GLU A 194 6.73 18.61 -24.42
N HIS A 195 7.28 18.18 -23.28
CA HIS A 195 8.07 16.97 -23.12
C HIS A 195 7.39 16.02 -22.11
N GLY A 196 6.89 14.93 -22.65
CA GLY A 196 6.41 13.67 -22.08
C GLY A 196 6.01 13.65 -20.60
N SER A 197 4.73 13.43 -20.37
CA SER A 197 4.19 13.27 -19.03
C SER A 197 4.92 12.17 -18.24
N HIS A 198 5.40 12.47 -17.04
CA HIS A 198 6.04 11.51 -16.13
C HIS A 198 5.14 10.32 -15.71
N PHE A 199 3.87 10.30 -16.10
CA PHE A 199 2.93 9.20 -15.93
C PHE A 199 2.48 8.55 -17.24
N GLU A 200 3.24 8.74 -18.30
CA GLU A 200 3.04 7.94 -19.52
C GLU A 200 3.19 6.46 -19.17
N GLY A 201 2.18 5.66 -19.53
CA GLY A 201 2.11 4.25 -19.14
C GLY A 201 1.57 3.99 -17.71
N ALA A 202 1.08 5.00 -16.98
CA ALA A 202 0.42 4.79 -15.70
C ALA A 202 -0.82 3.90 -15.86
N THR A 203 -0.95 2.90 -14.99
CA THR A 203 -2.10 2.01 -14.95
C THR A 203 -2.88 2.18 -13.66
N HIS A 204 -4.20 2.38 -13.80
CA HIS A 204 -5.15 2.41 -12.70
C HIS A 204 -5.83 1.06 -12.60
N ARG A 205 -5.60 0.34 -11.50
CA ARG A 205 -6.18 -1.00 -11.33
C ARG A 205 -6.98 -1.08 -10.04
N ALA A 206 -8.29 -1.29 -10.18
CA ALA A 206 -9.15 -1.57 -9.04
C ALA A 206 -8.82 -2.93 -8.43
N GLY A 207 -9.06 -3.05 -7.14
CA GLY A 207 -9.00 -4.31 -6.41
C GLY A 207 -9.92 -4.27 -5.21
N SER A 208 -10.71 -5.32 -5.05
CA SER A 208 -11.69 -5.45 -3.99
C SER A 208 -11.27 -6.48 -2.96
N LEU A 209 -11.64 -6.21 -1.71
CA LEU A 209 -11.60 -7.14 -0.58
C LEU A 209 -13.02 -7.42 -0.11
N LEU A 210 -13.31 -8.66 0.20
CA LEU A 210 -14.49 -9.06 0.98
C LEU A 210 -14.15 -8.90 2.47
N LEU A 211 -15.04 -8.26 3.22
CA LEU A 211 -14.98 -8.20 4.67
C LEU A 211 -15.67 -9.42 5.22
N LEU A 212 -15.04 -10.11 6.18
CA LEU A 212 -15.50 -11.39 6.70
C LEU A 212 -15.85 -11.31 8.18
N SER A 213 -16.86 -12.06 8.60
CA SER A 213 -17.27 -12.19 10.00
C SER A 213 -16.22 -12.86 10.89
N GLN A 214 -15.32 -13.64 10.30
CA GLN A 214 -14.27 -14.39 11.00
C GLN A 214 -12.91 -14.15 10.35
N ALA A 215 -11.83 -14.26 11.14
CA ALA A 215 -10.46 -14.15 10.70
C ALA A 215 -9.68 -15.46 10.86
N PRO A 216 -8.64 -15.73 10.06
CA PRO A 216 -7.61 -16.69 10.42
C PRO A 216 -6.78 -16.17 11.59
N GLN A 217 -6.00 -17.04 12.25
CA GLN A 217 -5.08 -16.63 13.31
C GLN A 217 -3.91 -15.79 12.75
N GLN A 218 -3.46 -16.11 11.55
CA GLN A 218 -2.41 -15.42 10.82
C GLN A 218 -2.74 -15.35 9.33
N PRO A 219 -2.20 -14.39 8.59
CA PRO A 219 -2.44 -14.27 7.16
C PRO A 219 -2.01 -15.49 6.36
N LEU A 220 -2.84 -15.87 5.39
CA LEU A 220 -2.62 -16.92 4.40
C LEU A 220 -2.62 -16.27 3.00
N SER A 221 -1.67 -16.60 2.13
CA SER A 221 -1.58 -15.95 0.81
C SER A 221 -1.07 -16.86 -0.30
N PHE A 222 -1.93 -17.10 -1.31
CA PHE A 222 -1.55 -17.66 -2.61
C PHE A 222 -2.56 -17.23 -3.68
N GLY A 223 -2.15 -16.30 -4.55
CA GLY A 223 -3.06 -15.66 -5.50
C GLY A 223 -3.90 -14.56 -4.86
N ALA A 224 -4.81 -14.95 -3.98
CA ALA A 224 -5.47 -14.07 -3.02
C ALA A 224 -4.81 -14.17 -1.64
N TYR A 225 -5.26 -13.35 -0.68
CA TYR A 225 -4.91 -13.50 0.73
C TYR A 225 -6.15 -13.50 1.63
N LEU A 226 -6.06 -14.24 2.69
CA LEU A 226 -7.02 -14.27 3.79
C LEU A 226 -6.27 -13.75 5.03
N SER A 227 -6.76 -12.72 5.66
CA SER A 227 -6.03 -12.05 6.76
C SER A 227 -6.97 -11.62 7.87
N PRO A 228 -6.48 -11.57 9.12
CA PRO A 228 -7.15 -10.80 10.15
C PRO A 228 -7.28 -9.34 9.75
N ALA A 229 -8.26 -8.65 10.33
CA ALA A 229 -8.46 -7.21 10.25
C ALA A 229 -8.78 -6.65 11.64
N ALA A 230 -8.96 -5.33 11.76
CA ALA A 230 -9.34 -4.73 13.04
C ALA A 230 -10.66 -5.28 13.59
N VAL A 231 -11.57 -5.71 12.70
CA VAL A 231 -12.80 -6.43 13.01
C VAL A 231 -12.93 -7.57 12.00
N GLY A 232 -13.09 -8.80 12.47
CA GLY A 232 -13.19 -9.98 11.62
C GLY A 232 -11.96 -10.19 10.75
N GLY A 233 -12.17 -10.52 9.49
CA GLY A 233 -11.11 -10.75 8.52
C GLY A 233 -11.38 -10.13 7.16
N VAL A 234 -10.43 -10.31 6.24
CA VAL A 234 -10.56 -9.92 4.84
C VAL A 234 -10.14 -11.05 3.92
N LEU A 235 -10.79 -11.15 2.77
CA LEU A 235 -10.39 -12.04 1.69
C LEU A 235 -10.27 -11.25 0.39
N GLY A 236 -9.14 -11.37 -0.28
CA GLY A 236 -8.85 -10.76 -1.58
C GLY A 236 -7.34 -10.67 -1.83
N ALA A 237 -6.88 -9.80 -2.67
CA ALA A 237 -7.65 -8.80 -3.38
C ALA A 237 -7.82 -9.23 -4.83
N THR A 238 -8.89 -8.78 -5.44
CA THR A 238 -9.02 -8.93 -6.89
C THR A 238 -8.04 -8.03 -7.63
N PHE A 239 -7.79 -8.34 -8.89
CA PHE A 239 -6.95 -7.56 -9.81
C PHE A 239 -7.72 -7.35 -11.09
N GLU A 240 -8.49 -6.25 -11.12
CA GLU A 240 -9.32 -5.93 -12.26
C GLU A 240 -8.48 -5.48 -13.46
N THR A 241 -9.07 -5.49 -14.64
CA THR A 241 -8.42 -4.97 -15.85
C THR A 241 -7.95 -3.52 -15.63
N PRO A 242 -6.75 -3.14 -16.08
CA PRO A 242 -6.30 -1.75 -16.01
C PRO A 242 -7.27 -0.81 -16.71
N ALA A 243 -7.51 0.35 -16.11
CA ALA A 243 -8.35 1.41 -16.65
C ALA A 243 -7.55 2.68 -16.94
N ALA A 244 -8.07 3.54 -17.79
CA ALA A 244 -7.42 4.80 -18.19
C ALA A 244 -7.40 5.85 -17.06
N SER A 245 -8.27 5.72 -16.04
CA SER A 245 -8.36 6.68 -14.93
C SER A 245 -8.82 6.02 -13.65
N HIS A 246 -8.66 6.75 -12.53
CA HIS A 246 -9.19 6.36 -11.22
C HIS A 246 -10.71 6.14 -11.25
N ALA A 247 -11.44 7.06 -11.86
CA ALA A 247 -12.89 6.99 -11.96
C ALA A 247 -13.34 5.79 -12.81
N ALA A 248 -12.71 5.56 -13.95
CA ALA A 248 -12.99 4.41 -14.81
C ALA A 248 -12.72 3.08 -14.10
N ALA A 249 -11.64 3.00 -13.32
CA ALA A 249 -11.32 1.81 -12.54
C ALA A 249 -12.40 1.50 -11.47
N LEU A 250 -12.96 2.51 -10.81
CA LEU A 250 -14.03 2.33 -9.82
C LEU A 250 -15.38 2.01 -10.47
N ALA A 251 -15.68 2.59 -11.64
CA ALA A 251 -16.94 2.38 -12.35
C ALA A 251 -17.15 0.93 -12.80
N GLY A 252 -16.06 0.16 -12.99
CA GLY A 252 -16.12 -1.26 -13.33
C GLY A 252 -16.73 -2.17 -12.25
N GLY A 253 -16.86 -1.69 -11.02
CA GLY A 253 -17.43 -2.44 -9.90
C GLY A 253 -16.60 -3.67 -9.51
N LEU A 254 -17.29 -4.73 -9.07
CA LEU A 254 -16.71 -6.06 -8.82
C LEU A 254 -17.35 -7.07 -9.77
N PRO A 255 -16.65 -7.50 -10.82
CA PRO A 255 -17.16 -8.50 -11.75
C PRO A 255 -17.45 -9.86 -11.06
N LEU A 256 -18.47 -10.55 -11.50
CA LEU A 256 -18.84 -11.87 -10.93
C LEU A 256 -17.72 -12.91 -11.07
N ASN A 257 -16.99 -12.91 -12.17
CA ASN A 257 -15.83 -13.79 -12.35
C ASN A 257 -14.69 -13.48 -11.37
N SER A 258 -14.46 -12.20 -11.06
CA SER A 258 -13.48 -11.79 -10.03
C SER A 258 -13.94 -12.20 -8.64
N LEU A 259 -15.24 -12.07 -8.34
CA LEU A 259 -15.81 -12.56 -7.09
C LEU A 259 -15.68 -14.08 -6.97
N ALA A 260 -16.07 -14.83 -8.01
CA ALA A 260 -15.93 -16.29 -8.03
C ALA A 260 -14.47 -16.73 -7.83
N TRP A 261 -13.54 -16.05 -8.51
CA TRP A 261 -12.11 -16.33 -8.39
C TRP A 261 -11.60 -16.11 -6.95
N VAL A 262 -11.95 -14.98 -6.31
CA VAL A 262 -11.48 -14.71 -4.95
C VAL A 262 -12.05 -15.67 -3.94
N LEU A 263 -13.33 -16.09 -4.10
CA LEU A 263 -13.94 -17.10 -3.24
C LEU A 263 -13.27 -18.47 -3.40
N GLN A 264 -13.00 -18.91 -4.64
CA GLN A 264 -12.26 -20.13 -4.92
C GLN A 264 -10.87 -20.12 -4.28
N LYS A 265 -10.13 -18.99 -4.40
CA LYS A 265 -8.81 -18.85 -3.77
C LYS A 265 -8.90 -18.88 -2.25
N GLY A 266 -9.90 -18.24 -1.67
CA GLY A 266 -10.13 -18.26 -0.22
C GLY A 266 -10.44 -19.67 0.30
N ALA A 267 -11.33 -20.40 -0.36
CA ALA A 267 -11.68 -21.77 -0.01
C ALA A 267 -10.49 -22.75 -0.11
N ALA A 268 -9.56 -22.49 -1.03
CA ALA A 268 -8.32 -23.27 -1.11
C ALA A 268 -7.33 -22.95 0.05
N LEU A 269 -7.41 -21.77 0.65
CA LEU A 269 -6.55 -21.38 1.78
C LEU A 269 -7.10 -21.83 3.13
N ARG A 270 -8.42 -21.90 3.28
CA ARG A 270 -9.08 -22.26 4.54
C ARG A 270 -10.51 -22.73 4.26
N ASP A 271 -11.02 -23.63 5.11
CA ASP A 271 -12.47 -23.87 5.15
C ASP A 271 -13.21 -22.59 5.54
N LEU A 272 -14.09 -22.15 4.67
CA LEU A 272 -14.92 -20.95 4.84
C LEU A 272 -16.35 -21.27 5.28
N SER A 273 -16.66 -22.52 5.67
CA SER A 273 -17.96 -22.92 6.17
C SER A 273 -18.33 -22.06 7.39
N GLY A 274 -19.52 -21.46 7.37
CA GLY A 274 -20.01 -20.58 8.43
C GLY A 274 -19.42 -19.18 8.43
N VAL A 275 -18.46 -18.85 7.55
CA VAL A 275 -17.94 -17.51 7.40
C VAL A 275 -18.89 -16.67 6.54
N GLN A 276 -19.25 -15.49 7.01
CA GLN A 276 -20.15 -14.59 6.31
C GLN A 276 -19.38 -13.41 5.70
N VAL A 277 -19.80 -12.96 4.52
CA VAL A 277 -19.36 -11.68 3.94
C VAL A 277 -20.18 -10.56 4.58
N THR A 278 -19.53 -9.70 5.34
CA THR A 278 -20.15 -8.57 6.05
C THR A 278 -20.07 -7.26 5.28
N GLY A 279 -19.29 -7.20 4.22
CA GLY A 279 -19.14 -6.04 3.39
C GLY A 279 -18.05 -6.19 2.33
N ARG A 280 -17.78 -5.09 1.65
CA ARG A 280 -16.75 -5.00 0.61
C ARG A 280 -15.99 -3.67 0.74
N TRP A 281 -14.69 -3.72 0.49
CA TRP A 281 -13.87 -2.54 0.28
C TRP A 281 -13.24 -2.61 -1.12
N THR A 282 -13.10 -1.45 -1.77
CA THR A 282 -12.44 -1.36 -3.08
C THR A 282 -11.48 -0.17 -3.08
N GLY A 283 -10.27 -0.38 -3.59
CA GLY A 283 -9.28 0.66 -3.81
C GLY A 283 -8.69 0.59 -5.21
N VAL A 284 -8.13 1.70 -5.69
CA VAL A 284 -7.48 1.77 -7.01
C VAL A 284 -5.97 1.94 -6.82
N ARG A 285 -5.21 0.96 -7.29
CA ARG A 285 -3.74 0.97 -7.30
C ARG A 285 -3.25 1.73 -8.51
N LEU A 286 -2.20 2.51 -8.32
CA LEU A 286 -1.44 3.15 -9.40
C LEU A 286 -0.08 2.46 -9.55
N SER A 287 0.37 2.25 -10.78
CA SER A 287 1.72 1.81 -11.14
C SER A 287 2.12 2.42 -12.49
N PRO A 288 3.41 2.52 -12.83
CA PRO A 288 4.59 2.10 -12.06
C PRO A 288 4.95 3.06 -10.91
N LEU A 289 5.92 2.66 -10.08
CA LEU A 289 6.50 3.51 -9.04
C LEU A 289 7.18 4.74 -9.65
N ARG A 290 6.98 5.88 -9.00
CA ARG A 290 7.65 7.16 -9.24
C ARG A 290 8.19 7.69 -7.92
N SER A 291 9.50 7.88 -7.84
CA SER A 291 10.21 8.32 -6.64
C SER A 291 11.26 9.40 -6.91
N GLU A 292 11.24 10.01 -8.09
CA GLU A 292 12.21 11.02 -8.54
C GLU A 292 11.53 12.37 -8.78
N PRO A 293 12.25 13.50 -8.72
CA PRO A 293 11.72 14.79 -9.11
C PRO A 293 11.41 14.84 -10.60
N ASP A 294 10.39 15.61 -10.97
CA ASP A 294 10.09 15.89 -12.38
C ASP A 294 10.92 17.08 -12.90
N ALA A 295 10.80 17.35 -14.20
CA ALA A 295 11.49 18.46 -14.85
C ALA A 295 11.10 19.86 -14.30
N ALA A 296 9.95 19.96 -13.62
CA ALA A 296 9.48 21.16 -12.97
C ALA A 296 10.00 21.30 -11.51
N GLY A 297 10.74 20.30 -11.01
CA GLY A 297 11.28 20.28 -9.66
C GLY A 297 10.29 19.84 -8.57
N VAL A 298 9.15 19.23 -8.94
CA VAL A 298 8.24 18.58 -7.99
C VAL A 298 8.77 17.18 -7.71
N TYR A 299 8.98 16.86 -6.43
CA TYR A 299 9.35 15.51 -6.01
C TYR A 299 8.14 14.57 -6.03
N HIS A 300 8.35 13.32 -6.40
CA HIS A 300 7.27 12.34 -6.49
C HIS A 300 7.50 11.16 -5.56
N LEU A 301 6.44 10.66 -4.95
CA LEU A 301 6.36 9.34 -4.34
C LEU A 301 4.96 8.77 -4.55
N SER A 302 4.80 8.10 -5.68
CA SER A 302 3.50 7.56 -6.08
C SER A 302 3.67 6.28 -6.92
N GLY A 303 2.57 5.62 -7.28
CA GLY A 303 2.64 4.42 -8.11
C GLY A 303 3.15 3.17 -7.38
N LEU A 304 3.04 3.10 -6.07
CA LEU A 304 3.48 1.97 -5.24
C LEU A 304 2.71 0.65 -5.51
N GLY A 305 1.62 0.70 -6.27
CA GLY A 305 0.81 -0.47 -6.61
C GLY A 305 0.27 -1.17 -5.37
N SER A 306 0.55 -2.47 -5.23
CA SER A 306 0.18 -3.27 -4.06
C SER A 306 1.23 -3.24 -2.93
N LYS A 307 2.32 -2.48 -3.08
CA LYS A 307 3.45 -2.46 -2.16
C LYS A 307 3.50 -1.22 -1.26
N GLY A 308 2.40 -0.45 -1.21
CA GLY A 308 2.34 0.82 -0.50
C GLY A 308 2.76 0.72 0.97
N PHE A 309 2.26 -0.25 1.70
CA PHE A 309 2.59 -0.47 3.11
C PHE A 309 3.91 -1.21 3.33
N LEU A 310 4.40 -1.94 2.34
CA LEU A 310 5.69 -2.61 2.41
C LEU A 310 6.85 -1.65 2.14
N LEU A 311 6.73 -0.80 1.12
CA LEU A 311 7.84 0.05 0.65
C LEU A 311 7.62 1.55 0.92
N GLY A 312 6.37 2.00 1.04
CA GLY A 312 6.05 3.43 1.16
C GLY A 312 6.76 4.13 2.32
N PRO A 313 6.77 3.60 3.55
CA PRO A 313 7.50 4.21 4.65
C PRO A 313 9.01 4.31 4.42
N LEU A 314 9.64 3.25 3.88
CA LEU A 314 11.07 3.26 3.57
C LEU A 314 11.40 4.32 2.53
N LEU A 315 10.70 4.32 1.40
CA LEU A 315 10.93 5.27 0.30
C LEU A 315 10.63 6.71 0.71
N ALA A 316 9.63 6.93 1.56
CA ALA A 316 9.35 8.25 2.13
C ALA A 316 10.50 8.74 3.00
N ARG A 317 11.10 7.87 3.82
CA ARG A 317 12.27 8.20 4.65
C ARG A 317 13.49 8.53 3.79
N GLU A 318 13.73 7.76 2.75
CA GLU A 318 14.85 8.00 1.82
C GLU A 318 14.68 9.33 1.09
N LEU A 319 13.48 9.59 0.55
CA LEU A 319 13.17 10.87 -0.12
C LEU A 319 13.37 12.08 0.81
N VAL A 320 12.90 12.01 2.05
CA VAL A 320 13.08 13.12 3.00
C VAL A 320 14.56 13.32 3.35
N ARG A 321 15.35 12.26 3.46
CA ARG A 321 16.81 12.39 3.69
C ARG A 321 17.49 13.10 2.54
N GLU A 322 17.16 12.78 1.30
CA GLU A 322 17.67 13.45 0.11
C GLU A 322 17.32 14.95 0.10
N LEU A 323 16.09 15.29 0.50
CA LEU A 323 15.64 16.68 0.60
C LEU A 323 16.32 17.48 1.72
N SER A 324 16.90 16.78 2.71
CA SER A 324 17.53 17.39 3.89
C SER A 324 19.06 17.52 3.75
N SER A 325 19.65 16.86 2.75
CA SER A 325 21.07 16.97 2.39
C SER A 325 21.33 18.19 1.50
#